data_2c5570e9e5abd5c67aa6af57186a6450
#
_entry.id   2c5570e9e5abd5c67aa6af57186a6450
#
_cell.length_a   1.000
_cell.length_b   1.000
_cell.length_c   1.000
_cell.angle_alpha   90.00
_cell.angle_beta   90.00
_cell.angle_gamma   90.00
#
_symmetry.space_group_name_H-M   'P 1'
#
loop_
_entity.id
_entity.type
_entity.pdbx_description
1 polymer ?
#
loop_
_entity_poly.entity_id
_entity_poly.type
_entity_poly.pdbx_seq_one_letter_code
_entity_poly.pdbx_strand_id
1 'polypeptide(L)'
;MPPIRRLGPVLALLLATAAPLWAEGPAAPPAPAASAASPANSPAAPRPASTPAEAPPEMPPGISHFTLANGLEAVLIEDHRAPVVVQMVWYRIGAADEMPGKSGIAHYLEHLMFKGTDRLGPGELSRTVTANGGMDNAFTSYDYTAYFQRIASDRLALVMDMESDRMAHLRIGPEDWQAEREVVLEERSQRTDSDPAAQFSEERGAVQFYNHPYGRPVIGWRHEMEALTRDDAIAWYKAHYAPNGAVLVIAGDVTPERARELAERYYGPIPARPDVARKPRPQEPIQRSPRRIERVDPRVAQPVMTRASIVPERNPGDQRTAAALSVLAEMLGGSAQTSVLARDLVLTGKALYVDAAYDGLSVDPTVFAMSLMPAPGVSPPEAEAALEAALARFVEQGPDPAQLERVKTQIRAARIYARDSAHGRAYDYGQGLSIGLGIADVNDWPDILSAVTVEDVRAAARLALANPAHVTGWLLPQGGAQAAPASPPAAPPAAADATQTGGIE
;
A
#
# COMPACT_ATOMS: atom_id res chain seq x y z
N MET A 1 24.62 24.84 30.03
CA MET A 1 23.78 24.86 28.82
C MET A 1 23.16 23.48 28.70
N PRO A 2 21.83 23.31 28.77
CA PRO A 2 21.18 22.03 28.61
C PRO A 2 20.92 21.76 27.11
N PRO A 3 20.86 20.49 26.68
CA PRO A 3 20.70 20.12 25.28
C PRO A 3 19.26 20.31 24.77
N ILE A 4 19.16 20.86 23.58
CA ILE A 4 17.90 21.11 22.84
C ILE A 4 17.33 19.77 22.34
N ARG A 5 16.16 19.40 22.83
CA ARG A 5 15.37 18.27 22.29
C ARG A 5 14.79 18.67 20.94
N ARG A 6 15.18 17.96 19.89
CA ARG A 6 14.54 18.04 18.58
C ARG A 6 13.22 17.26 18.63
N LEU A 7 12.10 17.95 18.49
CA LEU A 7 10.81 17.37 18.16
C LEU A 7 10.75 17.14 16.64
N GLY A 8 10.68 15.89 16.24
CA GLY A 8 10.46 15.49 14.85
C GLY A 8 8.99 15.66 14.44
N PRO A 9 8.67 15.72 13.14
CA PRO A 9 7.32 15.94 12.65
C PRO A 9 6.47 14.67 12.84
N VAL A 10 5.45 14.77 13.67
CA VAL A 10 4.37 13.79 13.81
C VAL A 10 3.24 14.25 12.91
N LEU A 11 3.23 13.84 11.66
CA LEU A 11 2.01 13.85 10.83
C LEU A 11 2.19 13.10 9.50
N ALA A 12 2.47 11.81 9.55
CA ALA A 12 2.32 10.93 8.39
C ALA A 12 2.26 9.47 8.84
N LEU A 13 1.28 9.10 9.65
CA LEU A 13 1.08 7.69 9.98
C LEU A 13 -0.36 7.45 10.47
N LEU A 14 -1.30 7.40 9.57
CA LEU A 14 -2.65 6.92 9.86
C LEU A 14 -3.18 6.09 8.69
N LEU A 15 -2.49 4.98 8.39
CA LEU A 15 -3.04 3.86 7.61
C LEU A 15 -2.20 2.62 7.89
N ALA A 16 -2.40 2.00 9.02
CA ALA A 16 -2.04 0.61 9.24
C ALA A 16 -2.88 0.06 10.39
N THR A 17 -3.43 -1.07 10.20
CA THR A 17 -4.58 -1.72 10.76
C THR A 17 -4.25 -2.72 11.88
N ALA A 18 -5.24 -3.07 12.69
CA ALA A 18 -5.12 -4.00 13.72
C ALA A 18 -6.25 -4.65 14.47
N ALA A 19 -6.23 -5.77 15.11
CA ALA A 19 -7.21 -6.71 15.63
C ALA A 19 -7.37 -6.93 17.14
N PRO A 20 -8.38 -7.57 17.67
CA PRO A 20 -8.19 -8.56 18.73
C PRO A 20 -9.12 -9.80 18.82
N LEU A 21 -8.81 -10.62 19.83
CA LEU A 21 -9.36 -11.89 20.30
C LEU A 21 -10.72 -11.81 20.99
N TRP A 22 -11.54 -12.87 20.93
CA TRP A 22 -12.38 -13.36 22.03
C TRP A 22 -12.58 -14.89 22.05
N ALA A 23 -12.85 -15.38 23.25
CA ALA A 23 -12.77 -16.73 23.72
C ALA A 23 -13.95 -17.64 23.37
N GLU A 24 -13.72 -18.95 23.48
CA GLU A 24 -14.64 -20.05 23.21
C GLU A 24 -15.80 -20.16 24.20
N GLY A 25 -16.97 -20.54 23.69
CA GLY A 25 -18.10 -21.07 24.43
C GLY A 25 -18.63 -22.35 23.74
N PRO A 26 -19.34 -23.27 24.45
CA PRO A 26 -19.41 -24.69 24.10
C PRO A 26 -20.42 -25.05 22.98
N ALA A 27 -20.10 -26.12 22.28
CA ALA A 27 -20.79 -26.68 21.12
C ALA A 27 -22.21 -27.22 21.44
N ALA A 28 -23.14 -27.03 20.51
CA ALA A 28 -24.43 -27.70 20.42
C ALA A 28 -24.41 -28.79 19.33
N PRO A 29 -25.23 -29.87 19.44
CA PRO A 29 -25.12 -31.07 18.61
C PRO A 29 -25.78 -30.93 17.22
N PRO A 30 -25.42 -31.79 16.26
CA PRO A 30 -25.84 -31.67 14.85
C PRO A 30 -27.25 -32.19 14.58
N ALA A 31 -27.98 -31.53 13.68
CA ALA A 31 -29.23 -31.97 13.10
C ALA A 31 -29.00 -32.69 11.75
N PRO A 32 -29.89 -33.58 11.30
CA PRO A 32 -29.61 -34.56 10.26
C PRO A 32 -29.70 -34.00 8.82
N ALA A 33 -28.90 -34.62 7.94
CA ALA A 33 -28.77 -34.30 6.53
C ALA A 33 -30.06 -34.60 5.74
N ALA A 34 -30.47 -33.64 4.91
CA ALA A 34 -31.44 -33.84 3.85
C ALA A 34 -30.68 -33.92 2.50
N SER A 35 -30.87 -35.03 1.82
CA SER A 35 -30.39 -35.31 0.48
C SER A 35 -31.11 -34.42 -0.54
N ALA A 36 -30.37 -33.70 -1.38
CA ALA A 36 -30.90 -33.07 -2.59
C ALA A 36 -30.09 -33.46 -3.82
N ALA A 37 -30.80 -33.91 -4.85
CA ALA A 37 -30.31 -34.45 -6.08
C ALA A 37 -29.56 -33.43 -6.95
N SER A 38 -28.52 -33.89 -7.65
CA SER A 38 -27.80 -33.16 -8.71
C SER A 38 -28.69 -32.88 -9.91
N PRO A 39 -28.64 -31.69 -10.48
CA PRO A 39 -29.15 -31.47 -11.84
C PRO A 39 -28.08 -31.80 -12.91
N ALA A 40 -28.59 -32.41 -13.98
CA ALA A 40 -27.86 -32.96 -15.11
C ALA A 40 -27.10 -31.89 -15.94
N ASN A 41 -26.04 -32.36 -16.60
CA ASN A 41 -25.22 -31.67 -17.61
C ASN A 41 -26.05 -30.95 -18.68
N SER A 42 -25.83 -29.64 -18.84
CA SER A 42 -26.11 -28.90 -20.06
C SER A 42 -24.84 -28.83 -20.93
N PRO A 43 -24.95 -28.98 -22.26
CA PRO A 43 -23.80 -28.96 -23.15
C PRO A 43 -23.17 -27.56 -23.22
N ALA A 44 -21.84 -27.52 -23.19
CA ALA A 44 -21.05 -26.29 -23.31
C ALA A 44 -21.33 -25.59 -24.65
N ALA A 45 -21.59 -24.30 -24.59
CA ALA A 45 -21.66 -23.42 -25.75
C ALA A 45 -20.31 -23.36 -26.47
N PRO A 46 -20.29 -23.24 -27.82
CA PRO A 46 -19.06 -23.18 -28.60
C PRO A 46 -18.27 -21.91 -28.22
N ARG A 47 -16.96 -22.05 -27.98
CA ARG A 47 -16.01 -20.96 -27.81
C ARG A 47 -16.10 -20.00 -29.00
N PRO A 48 -16.21 -18.69 -28.80
CA PRO A 48 -16.06 -17.76 -29.91
C PRO A 48 -14.65 -17.87 -30.52
N ALA A 49 -14.62 -17.82 -31.86
CA ALA A 49 -13.38 -17.83 -32.62
C ALA A 49 -12.43 -16.74 -32.14
N SER A 50 -11.13 -17.07 -32.03
CA SER A 50 -10.06 -16.18 -31.69
C SER A 50 -10.11 -14.90 -32.53
N THR A 51 -10.36 -13.78 -31.89
CA THR A 51 -10.15 -12.45 -32.47
C THR A 51 -8.69 -12.36 -32.97
N PRO A 52 -8.41 -11.72 -34.10
CA PRO A 52 -7.02 -11.48 -34.52
C PRO A 52 -6.26 -10.82 -33.39
N ALA A 53 -5.03 -11.27 -33.15
CA ALA A 53 -4.16 -10.67 -32.13
C ALA A 53 -4.07 -9.16 -32.40
N GLU A 54 -4.55 -8.38 -31.46
CA GLU A 54 -4.41 -6.93 -31.44
C GLU A 54 -2.91 -6.60 -31.51
N ALA A 55 -2.51 -5.68 -32.35
CA ALA A 55 -1.12 -5.24 -32.43
C ALA A 55 -0.66 -4.85 -31.00
N PRO A 56 0.57 -5.22 -30.60
CA PRO A 56 1.05 -4.86 -29.26
C PRO A 56 0.90 -3.34 -29.09
N PRO A 57 0.41 -2.88 -27.93
CA PRO A 57 0.20 -1.46 -27.69
C PRO A 57 1.52 -0.70 -27.88
N GLU A 58 1.45 0.46 -28.53
CA GLU A 58 2.61 1.31 -28.78
C GLU A 58 3.22 1.73 -27.42
N MET A 59 4.51 1.47 -27.23
CA MET A 59 5.18 1.77 -25.96
C MET A 59 5.31 3.29 -25.78
N PRO A 60 5.05 3.82 -24.58
CA PRO A 60 5.24 5.23 -24.31
C PRO A 60 6.69 5.69 -24.58
N PRO A 61 6.91 6.91 -25.07
CA PRO A 61 8.25 7.40 -25.32
C PRO A 61 9.18 7.33 -24.10
N GLY A 62 10.40 6.84 -24.29
CA GLY A 62 11.39 6.66 -23.22
C GLY A 62 11.11 5.48 -22.27
N ILE A 63 10.18 4.59 -22.63
CA ILE A 63 9.92 3.36 -21.90
C ILE A 63 10.24 2.17 -22.79
N SER A 64 11.01 1.23 -22.24
CA SER A 64 11.28 -0.05 -22.86
C SER A 64 10.83 -1.19 -21.92
N HIS A 65 10.17 -2.19 -22.49
CA HIS A 65 9.67 -3.36 -21.76
C HIS A 65 10.16 -4.62 -22.45
N PHE A 66 10.67 -5.56 -21.66
CA PHE A 66 11.13 -6.85 -22.16
C PHE A 66 11.07 -7.92 -21.07
N THR A 67 11.09 -9.18 -21.49
CA THR A 67 11.13 -10.32 -20.58
C THR A 67 12.36 -11.15 -20.90
N LEU A 68 13.13 -11.54 -19.87
CA LEU A 68 14.27 -12.43 -20.01
C LEU A 68 13.80 -13.88 -20.22
N ALA A 69 14.70 -14.74 -20.72
CA ALA A 69 14.40 -16.14 -20.99
C ALA A 69 13.95 -16.92 -19.73
N ASN A 70 14.36 -16.49 -18.53
CA ASN A 70 13.96 -17.06 -17.26
C ASN A 70 12.66 -16.46 -16.69
N GLY A 71 11.97 -15.62 -17.45
CA GLY A 71 10.67 -15.04 -17.08
C GLY A 71 10.76 -13.75 -16.23
N LEU A 72 11.94 -13.20 -15.97
CA LEU A 72 12.05 -11.89 -15.33
C LEU A 72 11.51 -10.82 -16.28
N GLU A 73 10.48 -10.13 -15.84
CA GLU A 73 9.94 -8.96 -16.52
C GLU A 73 10.78 -7.74 -16.19
N ALA A 74 11.14 -6.94 -17.19
CA ALA A 74 11.97 -5.76 -17.01
C ALA A 74 11.38 -4.53 -17.71
N VAL A 75 11.39 -3.40 -17.00
CA VAL A 75 10.97 -2.09 -17.51
C VAL A 75 12.12 -1.12 -17.33
N LEU A 76 12.47 -0.43 -18.41
CA LEU A 76 13.39 0.69 -18.39
C LEU A 76 12.63 1.99 -18.64
N ILE A 77 12.97 3.01 -17.88
CA ILE A 77 12.47 4.37 -17.97
C ILE A 77 13.67 5.30 -18.18
N GLU A 78 13.90 5.71 -19.41
CA GLU A 78 15.05 6.57 -19.75
C GLU A 78 14.88 7.98 -19.18
N ASP A 79 15.91 8.48 -18.52
CA ASP A 79 15.98 9.84 -18.00
C ASP A 79 17.44 10.30 -17.88
N HIS A 80 17.92 11.01 -18.91
CA HIS A 80 19.32 11.45 -19.03
C HIS A 80 19.58 12.85 -18.44
N ARG A 81 18.64 13.39 -17.63
CA ARG A 81 18.78 14.73 -17.05
C ARG A 81 19.85 14.80 -15.94
N ALA A 82 20.17 13.68 -15.31
CA ALA A 82 21.20 13.58 -14.30
C ALA A 82 21.90 12.20 -14.38
N PRO A 83 23.20 12.09 -14.06
CA PRO A 83 23.97 10.84 -14.15
C PRO A 83 23.65 9.91 -12.96
N VAL A 84 22.39 9.62 -12.72
CA VAL A 84 21.90 8.73 -11.66
C VAL A 84 20.93 7.71 -12.21
N VAL A 85 20.87 6.57 -11.55
CA VAL A 85 19.95 5.49 -11.87
C VAL A 85 19.30 4.96 -10.60
N VAL A 86 18.05 4.56 -10.72
CA VAL A 86 17.31 3.79 -9.72
C VAL A 86 17.09 2.40 -10.29
N GLN A 87 17.50 1.37 -9.58
CA GLN A 87 17.12 -0.01 -9.81
C GLN A 87 16.13 -0.43 -8.73
N MET A 88 15.03 -1.08 -9.12
CA MET A 88 14.06 -1.70 -8.21
C MET A 88 13.79 -3.13 -8.63
N VAL A 89 13.80 -4.05 -7.68
CA VAL A 89 13.33 -5.43 -7.88
C VAL A 89 12.06 -5.61 -7.04
N TRP A 90 10.96 -5.89 -7.70
CA TRP A 90 9.65 -6.09 -7.10
C TRP A 90 9.28 -7.56 -7.17
N TYR A 91 9.09 -8.21 -6.04
CA TYR A 91 8.57 -9.56 -5.96
C TYR A 91 7.04 -9.51 -5.82
N ARG A 92 6.32 -10.25 -6.67
CA ARG A 92 4.86 -10.33 -6.69
C ARG A 92 4.33 -11.18 -5.54
N ILE A 93 4.81 -10.95 -4.35
CA ILE A 93 4.50 -11.69 -3.13
C ILE A 93 4.58 -10.76 -1.92
N GLY A 94 3.59 -10.78 -1.04
CA GLY A 94 3.54 -9.92 0.13
C GLY A 94 2.78 -10.57 1.29
N ALA A 95 2.43 -9.77 2.29
CA ALA A 95 1.82 -10.25 3.53
C ALA A 95 0.47 -10.98 3.31
N ALA A 96 -0.27 -10.64 2.26
CA ALA A 96 -1.54 -11.32 1.97
C ALA A 96 -1.38 -12.75 1.44
N ASP A 97 -0.19 -13.12 1.02
CA ASP A 97 0.13 -14.45 0.50
C ASP A 97 0.64 -15.41 1.60
N GLU A 98 0.82 -14.92 2.81
CA GLU A 98 1.29 -15.70 3.95
C GLU A 98 0.28 -16.77 4.39
N MET A 99 0.81 -17.89 4.85
CA MET A 99 -0.03 -18.96 5.42
C MET A 99 -0.63 -18.50 6.77
N PRO A 100 -1.88 -18.91 7.09
CA PRO A 100 -2.42 -18.71 8.43
C PRO A 100 -1.48 -19.26 9.52
N GLY A 101 -1.25 -18.50 10.59
CA GLY A 101 -0.31 -18.86 11.67
C GLY A 101 1.15 -18.50 11.38
N LYS A 102 1.44 -17.81 10.24
CA LYS A 102 2.78 -17.42 9.82
C LYS A 102 2.84 -15.94 9.40
N SER A 103 1.95 -15.11 9.93
CA SER A 103 1.94 -13.69 9.56
C SER A 103 3.21 -12.97 9.98
N GLY A 104 3.66 -12.05 9.13
CA GLY A 104 4.90 -11.31 9.28
C GLY A 104 6.11 -11.93 8.60
N ILE A 105 5.99 -13.14 8.01
CA ILE A 105 7.14 -13.80 7.39
C ILE A 105 7.67 -13.06 6.16
N ALA A 106 6.79 -12.38 5.41
CA ALA A 106 7.19 -11.57 4.25
C ALA A 106 8.05 -10.38 4.70
N HIS A 107 7.61 -9.66 5.73
CA HIS A 107 8.35 -8.54 6.33
C HIS A 107 9.64 -9.01 7.01
N TYR A 108 9.61 -10.14 7.72
CA TYR A 108 10.81 -10.74 8.29
C TYR A 108 11.87 -11.04 7.22
N LEU A 109 11.45 -11.62 6.09
CA LEU A 109 12.37 -11.91 5.01
C LEU A 109 12.91 -10.62 4.37
N GLU A 110 12.13 -9.55 4.29
CA GLU A 110 12.63 -8.23 3.85
C GLU A 110 13.89 -7.85 4.63
N HIS A 111 13.85 -7.91 5.97
CA HIS A 111 14.98 -7.63 6.84
C HIS A 111 16.14 -8.61 6.61
N LEU A 112 15.85 -9.89 6.53
CA LEU A 112 16.85 -10.94 6.37
C LEU A 112 17.59 -10.88 5.01
N MET A 113 16.97 -10.28 4.00
CA MET A 113 17.62 -10.06 2.70
C MET A 113 18.85 -9.13 2.79
N PHE A 114 19.01 -8.37 3.86
CA PHE A 114 20.19 -7.54 4.11
C PHE A 114 21.30 -8.27 4.87
N LYS A 115 21.11 -9.52 5.27
CA LYS A 115 22.10 -10.25 6.09
C LYS A 115 23.28 -10.76 5.30
N GLY A 116 23.10 -11.27 4.10
CA GLY A 116 24.20 -11.65 3.25
C GLY A 116 23.89 -12.81 2.32
N THR A 117 24.92 -13.20 1.56
CA THR A 117 24.87 -14.27 0.56
C THR A 117 26.10 -15.16 0.71
N ASP A 118 26.34 -16.03 -0.28
CA ASP A 118 27.60 -16.78 -0.38
C ASP A 118 28.83 -15.88 -0.68
N ARG A 119 28.58 -14.68 -1.24
CA ARG A 119 29.64 -13.74 -1.64
C ARG A 119 29.70 -12.48 -0.78
N LEU A 120 28.55 -12.06 -0.25
CA LEU A 120 28.40 -10.81 0.49
C LEU A 120 28.18 -11.10 1.97
N GLY A 121 28.93 -10.44 2.82
CA GLY A 121 28.72 -10.47 4.27
C GLY A 121 27.48 -9.68 4.72
N PRO A 122 27.04 -9.85 5.98
CA PRO A 122 25.90 -9.13 6.54
C PRO A 122 26.01 -7.61 6.38
N GLY A 123 25.02 -6.97 5.77
CA GLY A 123 24.96 -5.53 5.50
C GLY A 123 25.99 -5.01 4.49
N GLU A 124 26.73 -5.88 3.80
CA GLU A 124 27.76 -5.45 2.85
C GLU A 124 27.17 -4.74 1.63
N LEU A 125 26.00 -5.18 1.15
CA LEU A 125 25.28 -4.49 0.06
C LEU A 125 25.09 -3.00 0.42
N SER A 126 24.44 -2.71 1.52
CA SER A 126 24.15 -1.33 1.94
C SER A 126 25.41 -0.50 2.19
N ARG A 127 26.44 -1.10 2.82
CA ARG A 127 27.73 -0.41 2.99
C ARG A 127 28.38 -0.09 1.65
N THR A 128 28.31 -1.00 0.68
CA THR A 128 28.89 -0.79 -0.65
C THR A 128 28.12 0.28 -1.42
N VAL A 129 26.79 0.25 -1.38
CA VAL A 129 25.94 1.28 -2.00
C VAL A 129 26.26 2.66 -1.39
N THR A 130 26.30 2.76 -0.08
CA THR A 130 26.64 4.01 0.64
C THR A 130 28.04 4.50 0.30
N ALA A 131 29.05 3.61 0.28
CA ALA A 131 30.43 3.95 -0.07
C ALA A 131 30.59 4.46 -1.52
N ASN A 132 29.64 4.14 -2.41
CA ASN A 132 29.56 4.65 -3.78
C ASN A 132 28.60 5.86 -3.90
N GLY A 133 28.23 6.52 -2.80
CA GLY A 133 27.36 7.70 -2.79
C GLY A 133 25.89 7.41 -3.09
N GLY A 134 25.49 6.15 -3.05
CA GLY A 134 24.11 5.70 -3.26
C GLY A 134 23.32 5.55 -1.97
N MET A 135 22.08 5.15 -2.13
CA MET A 135 21.18 4.75 -1.06
C MET A 135 20.42 3.49 -1.48
N ASP A 136 20.11 2.64 -0.52
CA ASP A 136 19.26 1.47 -0.69
C ASP A 136 18.20 1.39 0.40
N ASN A 137 17.11 0.71 0.10
CA ASN A 137 16.07 0.38 1.08
C ASN A 137 15.17 -0.73 0.52
N ALA A 138 14.19 -1.14 1.33
CA ALA A 138 13.16 -2.10 0.96
C ALA A 138 11.82 -1.73 1.61
N PHE A 139 10.75 -2.38 1.17
CA PHE A 139 9.44 -2.29 1.79
C PHE A 139 8.59 -3.51 1.43
N THR A 140 7.75 -3.92 2.37
CA THR A 140 6.74 -4.97 2.20
C THR A 140 5.35 -4.38 2.28
N SER A 141 4.47 -4.83 1.38
CA SER A 141 3.04 -4.53 1.37
C SER A 141 2.22 -5.83 1.44
N TYR A 142 0.91 -5.74 1.31
CA TYR A 142 0.06 -6.91 1.18
C TYR A 142 0.36 -7.73 -0.07
N ASP A 143 0.69 -7.06 -1.18
CA ASP A 143 0.71 -7.66 -2.51
C ASP A 143 2.10 -7.82 -3.11
N TYR A 144 3.10 -7.18 -2.53
CA TYR A 144 4.47 -7.18 -3.05
C TYR A 144 5.48 -6.91 -1.94
N THR A 145 6.73 -7.31 -2.21
CA THR A 145 7.92 -6.88 -1.48
C THR A 145 8.92 -6.33 -2.50
N ALA A 146 9.51 -5.17 -2.23
CA ALA A 146 10.41 -4.52 -3.17
C ALA A 146 11.70 -4.06 -2.50
N TYR A 147 12.78 -4.09 -3.27
CA TYR A 147 14.11 -3.64 -2.90
C TYR A 147 14.61 -2.65 -3.95
N PHE A 148 15.28 -1.59 -3.52
CA PHE A 148 15.77 -0.60 -4.47
C PHE A 148 17.14 -0.04 -4.08
N GLN A 149 17.87 0.38 -5.10
CA GLN A 149 19.10 1.14 -4.98
C GLN A 149 19.02 2.37 -5.90
N ARG A 150 19.42 3.53 -5.37
CA ARG A 150 19.65 4.73 -6.15
C ARG A 150 21.14 5.06 -6.09
N ILE A 151 21.78 5.18 -7.25
CA ILE A 151 23.23 5.29 -7.34
C ILE A 151 23.64 6.04 -8.63
N ALA A 152 24.92 6.42 -8.75
CA ALA A 152 25.46 6.95 -10.00
C ALA A 152 25.32 5.93 -11.15
N SER A 153 25.00 6.38 -12.36
CA SER A 153 24.64 5.51 -13.50
C SER A 153 25.78 4.55 -13.89
N ASP A 154 27.04 4.95 -13.71
CA ASP A 154 28.21 4.12 -13.96
C ASP A 154 28.38 2.96 -12.95
N ARG A 155 27.58 2.96 -11.87
CA ARG A 155 27.53 1.93 -10.83
C ARG A 155 26.36 0.95 -10.96
N LEU A 156 25.52 1.08 -11.98
CA LEU A 156 24.37 0.18 -12.18
C LEU A 156 24.79 -1.29 -12.21
N ALA A 157 25.88 -1.61 -12.92
CA ALA A 157 26.40 -2.97 -12.98
C ALA A 157 26.77 -3.56 -11.60
N LEU A 158 27.30 -2.74 -10.70
CA LEU A 158 27.65 -3.15 -9.34
C LEU A 158 26.39 -3.52 -8.52
N VAL A 159 25.37 -2.67 -8.53
CA VAL A 159 24.15 -2.96 -7.76
C VAL A 159 23.34 -4.10 -8.37
N MET A 160 23.35 -4.28 -9.69
CA MET A 160 22.74 -5.44 -10.34
C MET A 160 23.43 -6.76 -9.97
N ASP A 161 24.75 -6.77 -9.90
CA ASP A 161 25.52 -7.95 -9.47
C ASP A 161 25.17 -8.35 -8.04
N MET A 162 25.09 -7.39 -7.13
CA MET A 162 24.78 -7.64 -5.72
C MET A 162 23.32 -8.03 -5.50
N GLU A 163 22.38 -7.36 -6.18
CA GLU A 163 20.94 -7.64 -6.07
C GLU A 163 20.58 -9.00 -6.65
N SER A 164 21.15 -9.36 -7.81
CA SER A 164 20.95 -10.67 -8.42
C SER A 164 21.53 -11.80 -7.57
N ASP A 165 22.64 -11.55 -6.89
CA ASP A 165 23.25 -12.50 -5.96
C ASP A 165 22.35 -12.77 -4.76
N ARG A 166 21.77 -11.73 -4.12
CA ARG A 166 20.85 -11.97 -3.02
C ARG A 166 19.51 -12.60 -3.46
N MET A 167 19.05 -12.36 -4.70
CA MET A 167 17.91 -13.07 -5.26
C MET A 167 18.16 -14.58 -5.33
N ALA A 168 19.39 -14.99 -5.65
CA ALA A 168 19.75 -16.38 -5.93
C ALA A 168 20.37 -17.13 -4.75
N HIS A 169 21.15 -16.43 -3.90
CA HIS A 169 22.10 -17.05 -2.96
C HIS A 169 22.00 -16.50 -1.54
N LEU A 170 20.82 -16.00 -1.13
CA LEU A 170 20.60 -15.52 0.24
C LEU A 170 21.01 -16.61 1.26
N ARG A 171 21.77 -16.21 2.27
CA ARG A 171 22.08 -17.00 3.45
C ARG A 171 21.46 -16.40 4.69
N ILE A 172 20.79 -17.23 5.46
CA ILE A 172 20.25 -16.87 6.77
C ILE A 172 20.93 -17.76 7.80
N GLY A 173 21.94 -17.22 8.49
CA GLY A 173 22.60 -17.91 9.60
C GLY A 173 21.67 -18.01 10.83
N PRO A 174 21.94 -18.94 11.78
CA PRO A 174 21.20 -18.99 13.04
C PRO A 174 21.33 -17.70 13.86
N GLU A 175 22.52 -17.09 13.85
CA GLU A 175 22.79 -15.82 14.55
C GLU A 175 22.09 -14.65 13.87
N ASP A 176 22.11 -14.58 12.54
CA ASP A 176 21.39 -13.56 11.76
C ASP A 176 19.89 -13.60 12.03
N TRP A 177 19.31 -14.82 12.04
CA TRP A 177 17.90 -15.03 12.37
C TRP A 177 17.59 -14.52 13.77
N GLN A 178 18.38 -14.92 14.79
CA GLN A 178 18.10 -14.53 16.16
C GLN A 178 18.20 -13.01 16.36
N ALA A 179 19.25 -12.40 15.79
CA ALA A 179 19.44 -10.96 15.90
C ALA A 179 18.30 -10.18 15.22
N GLU A 180 17.89 -10.59 14.00
CA GLU A 180 16.84 -9.90 13.28
C GLU A 180 15.46 -10.12 13.88
N ARG A 181 15.23 -11.28 14.51
CA ARG A 181 14.01 -11.54 15.25
C ARG A 181 13.77 -10.49 16.34
N GLU A 182 14.79 -10.16 17.11
CA GLU A 182 14.70 -9.12 18.14
C GLU A 182 14.46 -7.72 17.52
N VAL A 183 15.10 -7.42 16.38
CA VAL A 183 14.90 -6.14 15.67
C VAL A 183 13.46 -5.98 15.19
N VAL A 184 12.89 -6.99 14.53
CA VAL A 184 11.52 -6.91 13.99
C VAL A 184 10.47 -6.90 15.11
N LEU A 185 10.70 -7.63 16.21
CA LEU A 185 9.83 -7.56 17.39
C LEU A 185 9.89 -6.20 18.09
N GLU A 186 11.07 -5.58 18.15
CA GLU A 186 11.23 -4.22 18.69
C GLU A 186 10.57 -3.19 17.77
N GLU A 187 10.71 -3.33 16.44
CA GLU A 187 10.02 -2.48 15.48
C GLU A 187 8.50 -2.56 15.65
N ARG A 188 7.95 -3.76 15.81
CA ARG A 188 6.54 -3.92 16.12
C ARG A 188 6.16 -3.24 17.42
N SER A 189 7.00 -3.41 18.46
CA SER A 189 6.79 -2.76 19.75
C SER A 189 6.72 -1.23 19.61
N GLN A 190 7.63 -0.65 18.83
CA GLN A 190 7.71 0.80 18.61
C GLN A 190 6.59 1.33 17.70
N ARG A 191 6.28 0.64 16.61
CA ARG A 191 5.31 1.11 15.61
C ARG A 191 3.87 0.78 15.95
N THR A 192 3.62 -0.31 16.68
CA THR A 192 2.26 -0.81 16.91
C THR A 192 1.93 -0.91 18.40
N ASP A 193 2.69 -1.70 19.18
CA ASP A 193 2.28 -2.06 20.54
C ASP A 193 2.34 -0.86 21.51
N SER A 194 3.17 0.14 21.23
CA SER A 194 3.24 1.38 22.02
C SER A 194 2.23 2.45 21.61
N ASP A 195 1.62 2.36 20.41
CA ASP A 195 0.70 3.36 19.87
C ASP A 195 -0.75 2.87 19.89
N PRO A 196 -1.65 3.49 20.67
CA PRO A 196 -3.07 3.12 20.71
C PRO A 196 -3.78 3.28 19.38
N ALA A 197 -3.36 4.23 18.52
CA ALA A 197 -3.97 4.41 17.20
C ALA A 197 -3.59 3.27 16.25
N ALA A 198 -2.31 2.86 16.25
CA ALA A 198 -1.86 1.71 15.48
C ALA A 198 -2.53 0.41 15.95
N GLN A 199 -2.59 0.18 17.27
CA GLN A 199 -3.31 -0.97 17.83
C GLN A 199 -4.80 -0.98 17.44
N PHE A 200 -5.48 0.17 17.55
CA PHE A 200 -6.88 0.29 17.19
C PHE A 200 -7.11 0.11 15.69
N SER A 201 -6.22 0.66 14.89
CA SER A 201 -6.21 0.45 13.46
C SER A 201 -6.05 -1.05 13.16
N GLU A 202 -5.28 -1.85 13.92
CA GLU A 202 -5.21 -3.30 13.90
C GLU A 202 -6.57 -3.88 14.24
N GLU A 203 -7.27 -3.59 15.19
CA GLU A 203 -8.60 -4.11 15.54
C GLU A 203 -9.62 -3.89 14.41
N ARG A 204 -9.61 -2.70 13.85
CA ARG A 204 -10.51 -2.33 12.76
C ARG A 204 -10.28 -3.14 11.49
N GLY A 205 -9.02 -3.38 11.13
CA GLY A 205 -8.68 -4.14 9.93
C GLY A 205 -9.23 -5.56 9.95
N ALA A 206 -9.06 -6.29 11.05
CA ALA A 206 -9.61 -7.63 11.16
C ALA A 206 -11.14 -7.66 11.27
N VAL A 207 -11.76 -6.60 11.80
CA VAL A 207 -13.22 -6.44 11.71
C VAL A 207 -13.65 -6.11 10.28
N GLN A 208 -12.79 -5.45 9.48
CA GLN A 208 -13.11 -5.07 8.10
C GLN A 208 -13.23 -6.28 7.18
N PHE A 209 -12.38 -7.30 7.35
CA PHE A 209 -12.36 -8.49 6.51
C PHE A 209 -12.67 -9.75 7.32
N TYR A 210 -13.69 -10.51 6.91
CA TYR A 210 -14.05 -11.77 7.58
C TYR A 210 -13.08 -12.91 7.24
N ASN A 211 -12.59 -12.93 6.01
CA ASN A 211 -11.85 -14.07 5.49
C ASN A 211 -10.62 -13.67 4.65
N HIS A 212 -10.64 -12.47 4.07
CA HIS A 212 -9.56 -12.03 3.20
C HIS A 212 -8.30 -11.69 4.01
N PRO A 213 -7.10 -12.08 3.55
CA PRO A 213 -5.85 -11.83 4.27
C PRO A 213 -5.47 -10.36 4.47
N TYR A 214 -6.13 -9.41 3.80
CA TYR A 214 -5.97 -7.98 4.09
C TYR A 214 -6.44 -7.57 5.50
N GLY A 215 -7.12 -8.45 6.21
CA GLY A 215 -7.42 -8.28 7.63
C GLY A 215 -6.26 -8.56 8.58
N ARG A 216 -5.12 -9.07 8.09
CA ARG A 216 -3.92 -9.35 8.90
C ARG A 216 -2.91 -8.20 8.77
N PRO A 217 -2.19 -7.80 9.82
CA PRO A 217 -1.18 -6.75 9.72
C PRO A 217 0.02 -7.21 8.87
N VAL A 218 0.57 -6.30 8.05
CA VAL A 218 1.75 -6.58 7.22
C VAL A 218 2.96 -6.98 8.08
N ILE A 219 3.16 -6.31 9.22
CA ILE A 219 4.23 -6.67 10.16
C ILE A 219 4.01 -8.03 10.84
N GLY A 220 2.79 -8.56 10.78
CA GLY A 220 2.40 -9.82 11.42
C GLY A 220 1.82 -9.66 12.82
N TRP A 221 1.03 -10.66 13.25
CA TRP A 221 0.55 -10.80 14.62
C TRP A 221 1.71 -11.11 15.55
N ARG A 222 1.82 -10.43 16.70
CA ARG A 222 2.93 -10.61 17.63
C ARG A 222 3.16 -12.09 18.00
N HIS A 223 2.11 -12.81 18.39
CA HIS A 223 2.22 -14.21 18.76
C HIS A 223 2.64 -15.14 17.63
N GLU A 224 2.25 -14.84 16.38
CA GLU A 224 2.70 -15.57 15.20
C GLU A 224 4.16 -15.26 14.87
N MET A 225 4.55 -13.97 14.94
CA MET A 225 5.93 -13.54 14.78
C MET A 225 6.88 -14.19 15.79
N GLU A 226 6.46 -14.30 17.05
CA GLU A 226 7.22 -14.99 18.10
C GLU A 226 7.37 -16.48 17.84
N ALA A 227 6.42 -17.09 17.11
CA ALA A 227 6.42 -18.51 16.75
C ALA A 227 7.13 -18.82 15.42
N LEU A 228 7.46 -17.79 14.61
CA LEU A 228 8.20 -17.98 13.36
C LEU A 228 9.58 -18.58 13.62
N THR A 229 10.02 -19.40 12.68
CA THR A 229 11.32 -20.08 12.71
C THR A 229 12.19 -19.65 11.51
N ARG A 230 13.49 -19.84 11.65
CA ARG A 230 14.45 -19.66 10.55
C ARG A 230 14.07 -20.52 9.33
N ASP A 231 13.57 -21.73 9.55
CA ASP A 231 13.20 -22.65 8.48
C ASP A 231 11.96 -22.15 7.72
N ASP A 232 11.03 -21.45 8.39
CA ASP A 232 9.91 -20.77 7.76
C ASP A 232 10.41 -19.68 6.80
N ALA A 233 11.39 -18.86 7.22
CA ALA A 233 11.97 -17.83 6.38
C ALA A 233 12.71 -18.41 5.16
N ILE A 234 13.48 -19.48 5.35
CA ILE A 234 14.16 -20.17 4.25
C ILE A 234 13.15 -20.80 3.29
N ALA A 235 12.07 -21.38 3.80
CA ALA A 235 11.01 -21.94 2.97
C ALA A 235 10.30 -20.86 2.15
N TRP A 236 9.98 -19.71 2.77
CA TRP A 236 9.38 -18.55 2.10
C TRP A 236 10.28 -18.01 0.98
N TYR A 237 11.56 -17.77 1.26
CA TYR A 237 12.51 -17.34 0.26
C TYR A 237 12.59 -18.29 -0.91
N LYS A 238 12.75 -19.59 -0.64
CA LYS A 238 12.84 -20.64 -1.68
C LYS A 238 11.55 -20.76 -2.50
N ALA A 239 10.39 -20.48 -1.92
CA ALA A 239 9.12 -20.58 -2.63
C ALA A 239 8.85 -19.38 -3.53
N HIS A 240 9.32 -18.18 -3.17
CA HIS A 240 8.79 -16.95 -3.76
C HIS A 240 9.83 -16.04 -4.44
N TYR A 241 11.11 -16.14 -4.07
CA TYR A 241 12.15 -15.25 -4.61
C TYR A 241 12.81 -15.87 -5.83
N ALA A 242 12.26 -15.57 -7.00
CA ALA A 242 12.77 -16.06 -8.29
C ALA A 242 12.47 -15.05 -9.41
N PRO A 243 13.25 -15.08 -10.52
CA PRO A 243 13.10 -14.13 -11.63
C PRO A 243 11.67 -14.05 -12.19
N ASN A 244 11.04 -15.20 -12.43
CA ASN A 244 9.70 -15.27 -13.00
C ASN A 244 8.55 -14.89 -12.03
N GLY A 245 8.86 -14.56 -10.79
CA GLY A 245 7.96 -13.94 -9.81
C GLY A 245 8.26 -12.47 -9.56
N ALA A 246 9.18 -11.87 -10.32
CA ALA A 246 9.68 -10.53 -10.07
C ALA A 246 9.54 -9.61 -11.29
N VAL A 247 9.58 -8.30 -11.01
CA VAL A 247 9.69 -7.21 -11.97
C VAL A 247 10.95 -6.42 -11.65
N LEU A 248 11.83 -6.26 -12.62
CA LEU A 248 12.99 -5.37 -12.56
C LEU A 248 12.60 -4.02 -13.18
N VAL A 249 12.65 -2.95 -12.43
CA VAL A 249 12.45 -1.60 -12.94
C VAL A 249 13.76 -0.82 -12.84
N ILE A 250 14.17 -0.23 -13.95
CA ILE A 250 15.35 0.62 -14.02
C ILE A 250 14.90 1.99 -14.51
N ALA A 251 15.25 3.06 -13.79
CA ALA A 251 14.89 4.42 -14.19
C ALA A 251 16.11 5.34 -14.05
N GLY A 252 16.44 6.09 -15.08
CA GLY A 252 17.54 7.06 -15.06
C GLY A 252 18.45 7.01 -16.29
N ASP A 253 19.71 7.40 -16.08
CA ASP A 253 20.68 7.62 -17.14
C ASP A 253 21.31 6.28 -17.61
N VAL A 254 20.54 5.54 -18.39
CA VAL A 254 20.96 4.28 -19.02
C VAL A 254 20.15 4.03 -20.29
N THR A 255 20.80 3.52 -21.34
CA THR A 255 20.13 3.17 -22.60
C THR A 255 19.44 1.81 -22.54
N PRO A 256 18.43 1.54 -23.38
CA PRO A 256 17.73 0.25 -23.44
C PRO A 256 18.67 -0.94 -23.69
N GLU A 257 19.63 -0.78 -24.59
CA GLU A 257 20.60 -1.83 -24.94
C GLU A 257 21.47 -2.18 -23.73
N ARG A 258 21.94 -1.13 -23.01
CA ARG A 258 22.79 -1.32 -21.83
C ARG A 258 22.02 -1.94 -20.66
N ALA A 259 20.79 -1.47 -20.44
CA ALA A 259 19.92 -2.04 -19.38
C ALA A 259 19.63 -3.53 -19.66
N ARG A 260 19.30 -3.89 -20.91
CA ARG A 260 19.06 -5.27 -21.32
C ARG A 260 20.32 -6.13 -21.18
N GLU A 261 21.48 -5.67 -21.66
CA GLU A 261 22.76 -6.36 -21.54
C GLU A 261 23.06 -6.69 -20.07
N LEU A 262 22.90 -5.72 -19.18
CA LEU A 262 23.15 -5.91 -17.75
C LEU A 262 22.14 -6.85 -17.11
N ALA A 263 20.85 -6.72 -17.43
CA ALA A 263 19.80 -7.61 -16.94
C ALA A 263 20.06 -9.07 -17.37
N GLU A 264 20.37 -9.29 -18.65
CA GLU A 264 20.71 -10.62 -19.19
C GLU A 264 21.97 -11.19 -18.53
N ARG A 265 22.99 -10.36 -18.27
CA ARG A 265 24.23 -10.77 -17.66
C ARG A 265 24.08 -11.21 -16.21
N TYR A 266 23.35 -10.43 -15.40
CA TYR A 266 23.29 -10.65 -13.94
C TYR A 266 22.07 -11.48 -13.53
N TYR A 267 20.91 -11.25 -14.08
CA TYR A 267 19.70 -11.98 -13.73
C TYR A 267 19.43 -13.17 -14.64
N GLY A 268 19.88 -13.13 -15.91
CA GLY A 268 19.65 -14.20 -16.89
C GLY A 268 20.09 -15.59 -16.45
N PRO A 269 21.23 -15.75 -15.76
CA PRO A 269 21.69 -17.05 -15.25
C PRO A 269 20.85 -17.66 -14.13
N ILE A 270 20.02 -16.86 -13.44
CA ILE A 270 19.20 -17.34 -12.32
C ILE A 270 18.04 -18.17 -12.87
N PRO A 271 17.86 -19.43 -12.42
CA PRO A 271 16.80 -20.27 -12.96
C PRO A 271 15.42 -19.81 -12.51
N ALA A 272 14.44 -19.91 -13.43
CA ALA A 272 13.03 -19.78 -13.09
C ALA A 272 12.57 -20.89 -12.12
N ARG A 273 11.56 -20.60 -11.32
CA ARG A 273 10.91 -21.59 -10.43
C ARG A 273 9.45 -21.79 -10.86
N PRO A 274 9.01 -23.02 -11.13
CA PRO A 274 7.70 -23.27 -11.71
C PRO A 274 6.53 -22.86 -10.79
N ASP A 275 6.71 -22.91 -9.47
CA ASP A 275 5.65 -22.72 -8.47
C ASP A 275 5.64 -21.32 -7.85
N VAL A 276 6.38 -20.36 -8.42
CA VAL A 276 6.51 -18.99 -7.86
C VAL A 276 5.27 -18.12 -8.07
N ALA A 277 4.37 -18.50 -8.97
CA ALA A 277 3.16 -17.74 -9.25
C ALA A 277 2.30 -17.55 -7.98
N ARG A 278 1.70 -16.36 -7.85
CA ARG A 278 0.76 -16.07 -6.77
C ARG A 278 -0.38 -17.08 -6.77
N LYS A 279 -0.65 -17.66 -5.60
CA LYS A 279 -1.78 -18.58 -5.41
C LYS A 279 -3.08 -17.81 -5.23
N PRO A 280 -4.24 -18.37 -5.66
CA PRO A 280 -5.54 -17.78 -5.36
C PRO A 280 -5.71 -17.60 -3.84
N ARG A 281 -6.16 -16.42 -3.44
CA ARG A 281 -6.44 -16.09 -2.05
C ARG A 281 -7.90 -16.40 -1.67
N PRO A 282 -8.20 -16.64 -0.39
CA PRO A 282 -9.58 -16.69 0.07
C PRO A 282 -10.30 -15.40 -0.28
N GLN A 283 -11.47 -15.50 -0.91
CA GLN A 283 -12.29 -14.34 -1.25
C GLN A 283 -13.04 -13.80 -0.03
N GLU A 284 -13.19 -12.48 0.05
CA GLU A 284 -14.04 -11.87 1.07
C GLU A 284 -15.51 -12.13 0.76
N PRO A 285 -16.31 -12.68 1.70
CA PRO A 285 -17.74 -12.87 1.48
C PRO A 285 -18.47 -11.52 1.44
N ILE A 286 -19.59 -11.47 0.71
CA ILE A 286 -20.42 -10.26 0.62
C ILE A 286 -20.88 -9.84 2.02
N GLN A 287 -20.46 -8.67 2.43
CA GLN A 287 -20.87 -8.05 3.69
C GLN A 287 -22.21 -7.36 3.51
N ARG A 288 -23.12 -7.49 4.50
CA ARG A 288 -24.51 -7.01 4.39
C ARG A 288 -24.97 -6.14 5.56
N SER A 289 -24.16 -6.05 6.61
CA SER A 289 -24.53 -5.33 7.84
C SER A 289 -23.41 -4.39 8.28
N PRO A 290 -23.74 -3.22 8.85
CA PRO A 290 -22.76 -2.34 9.44
C PRO A 290 -22.13 -3.02 10.67
N ARG A 291 -20.88 -2.70 10.93
CA ARG A 291 -20.14 -3.14 12.11
C ARG A 291 -19.57 -1.93 12.81
N ARG A 292 -19.51 -2.02 14.13
CA ARG A 292 -19.00 -0.95 14.97
C ARG A 292 -18.03 -1.51 16.00
N ILE A 293 -16.90 -0.83 16.18
CA ILE A 293 -15.96 -1.09 17.27
C ILE A 293 -15.64 0.21 17.98
N GLU A 294 -15.42 0.12 19.29
CA GLU A 294 -15.02 1.26 20.11
C GLU A 294 -13.90 0.81 21.06
N ARG A 295 -12.89 1.65 21.18
CA ARG A 295 -11.80 1.44 22.13
C ARG A 295 -11.57 2.70 22.92
N VAL A 296 -11.47 2.55 24.24
CA VAL A 296 -11.06 3.62 25.15
C VAL A 296 -9.62 3.37 25.59
N ASP A 297 -8.75 4.36 25.40
CA ASP A 297 -7.35 4.26 25.83
C ASP A 297 -6.91 5.56 26.50
N PRO A 298 -6.31 5.51 27.73
CA PRO A 298 -5.92 6.69 28.48
C PRO A 298 -4.79 7.52 27.82
N ARG A 299 -4.09 6.94 26.85
CA ARG A 299 -3.03 7.63 26.10
C ARG A 299 -3.58 8.49 24.96
N VAL A 300 -4.85 8.33 24.62
CA VAL A 300 -5.53 9.07 23.55
C VAL A 300 -5.98 10.42 24.11
N ALA A 301 -5.59 11.50 23.44
CA ALA A 301 -5.96 12.86 23.85
C ALA A 301 -7.25 13.37 23.20
N GLN A 302 -7.55 12.93 21.99
CA GLN A 302 -8.71 13.36 21.19
C GLN A 302 -9.44 12.15 20.61
N PRO A 303 -10.78 12.15 20.56
CA PRO A 303 -11.54 11.11 19.89
C PRO A 303 -11.26 11.13 18.39
N VAL A 304 -11.09 9.95 17.80
CA VAL A 304 -10.93 9.78 16.35
C VAL A 304 -11.91 8.73 15.86
N MET A 305 -12.65 9.07 14.83
CA MET A 305 -13.48 8.12 14.09
C MET A 305 -12.78 7.70 12.81
N THR A 306 -12.94 6.44 12.44
CA THR A 306 -12.65 5.94 11.11
C THR A 306 -13.85 5.17 10.59
N ARG A 307 -14.17 5.33 9.29
CA ARG A 307 -15.21 4.54 8.61
C ARG A 307 -14.64 4.01 7.31
N ALA A 308 -14.87 2.72 7.03
CA ALA A 308 -14.40 2.11 5.80
C ALA A 308 -15.44 1.15 5.20
N SER A 309 -15.56 1.18 3.87
CA SER A 309 -16.37 0.26 3.08
C SER A 309 -15.46 -0.48 2.10
N ILE A 310 -15.70 -1.78 1.88
CA ILE A 310 -14.98 -2.54 0.84
C ILE A 310 -15.50 -2.07 -0.52
N VAL A 311 -14.57 -1.78 -1.41
CA VAL A 311 -14.80 -1.32 -2.78
C VAL A 311 -13.86 -2.03 -3.75
N PRO A 312 -14.16 -2.05 -5.06
CA PRO A 312 -13.27 -2.63 -6.05
C PRO A 312 -11.89 -1.96 -6.06
N GLU A 313 -10.90 -2.75 -6.38
CA GLU A 313 -9.54 -2.35 -6.70
C GLU A 313 -9.42 -1.82 -8.14
N ARG A 314 -8.23 -1.41 -8.53
CA ARG A 314 -7.90 -0.98 -9.89
C ARG A 314 -7.46 -2.19 -10.73
N ASN A 315 -8.30 -2.59 -11.67
CA ASN A 315 -8.08 -3.74 -12.51
C ASN A 315 -7.52 -3.37 -13.89
N PRO A 316 -6.76 -4.27 -14.57
CA PRO A 316 -6.32 -4.06 -15.95
C PRO A 316 -7.51 -3.82 -16.90
N GLY A 317 -7.32 -2.93 -17.86
CA GLY A 317 -8.31 -2.60 -18.88
C GLY A 317 -9.32 -1.56 -18.42
N ASP A 318 -10.49 -1.94 -17.88
CA ASP A 318 -11.48 -0.97 -17.38
C ASP A 318 -11.16 -0.47 -15.98
N GLN A 319 -10.50 0.68 -15.91
CA GLN A 319 -10.10 1.34 -14.67
C GLN A 319 -11.05 2.47 -14.24
N ARG A 320 -12.19 2.64 -14.92
CA ARG A 320 -13.09 3.79 -14.73
C ARG A 320 -13.66 3.88 -13.32
N THR A 321 -14.05 2.75 -12.73
CA THR A 321 -14.56 2.72 -11.35
C THR A 321 -13.50 3.15 -10.35
N ALA A 322 -12.28 2.66 -10.48
CA ALA A 322 -11.17 3.03 -9.61
C ALA A 322 -10.82 4.52 -9.75
N ALA A 323 -10.83 5.05 -10.98
CA ALA A 323 -10.62 6.47 -11.23
C ALA A 323 -11.71 7.34 -10.58
N ALA A 324 -12.97 6.92 -10.67
CA ALA A 324 -14.09 7.62 -10.04
C ALA A 324 -13.99 7.60 -8.51
N LEU A 325 -13.56 6.48 -7.90
CA LEU A 325 -13.31 6.37 -6.46
C LEU A 325 -12.13 7.26 -6.01
N SER A 326 -11.05 7.32 -6.80
CA SER A 326 -9.92 8.22 -6.53
C SER A 326 -10.35 9.70 -6.56
N VAL A 327 -11.10 10.09 -7.59
CA VAL A 327 -11.63 11.46 -7.69
C VAL A 327 -12.63 11.76 -6.57
N LEU A 328 -13.48 10.80 -6.20
CA LEU A 328 -14.41 10.94 -5.06
C LEU A 328 -13.65 11.19 -3.75
N ALA A 329 -12.58 10.46 -3.48
CA ALA A 329 -11.77 10.65 -2.28
C ALA A 329 -11.19 12.07 -2.23
N GLU A 330 -10.61 12.54 -3.33
CA GLU A 330 -10.09 13.92 -3.43
C GLU A 330 -11.18 14.98 -3.25
N MET A 331 -12.37 14.76 -3.82
CA MET A 331 -13.49 15.70 -3.66
C MET A 331 -14.00 15.76 -2.21
N LEU A 332 -14.03 14.62 -1.51
CA LEU A 332 -14.52 14.54 -0.14
C LEU A 332 -13.49 15.02 0.88
N GLY A 333 -12.23 14.60 0.79
CA GLY A 333 -11.21 14.79 1.81
C GLY A 333 -9.88 15.41 1.37
N GLY A 334 -9.57 15.45 0.06
CA GLY A 334 -8.24 15.81 -0.45
C GLY A 334 -7.73 17.23 -0.14
N SER A 335 -8.59 18.14 0.32
CA SER A 335 -8.20 19.48 0.72
C SER A 335 -8.84 19.89 2.05
N ALA A 336 -8.01 20.30 3.00
CA ALA A 336 -8.46 20.77 4.31
C ALA A 336 -9.33 22.06 4.27
N GLN A 337 -9.43 22.72 3.13
CA GLN A 337 -10.18 23.97 3.00
C GLN A 337 -11.30 23.89 1.97
N THR A 338 -11.13 23.14 0.90
CA THR A 338 -12.03 23.18 -0.27
C THR A 338 -12.75 21.87 -0.54
N SER A 339 -12.37 20.79 0.11
CA SER A 339 -13.08 19.51 0.02
C SER A 339 -14.51 19.62 0.62
N VAL A 340 -15.39 18.71 0.23
CA VAL A 340 -16.79 18.71 0.69
C VAL A 340 -16.85 18.57 2.21
N LEU A 341 -16.16 17.59 2.77
CA LEU A 341 -16.19 17.35 4.22
C LEU A 341 -15.51 18.48 5.01
N ALA A 342 -14.45 19.10 4.47
CA ALA A 342 -13.83 20.26 5.12
C ALA A 342 -14.82 21.44 5.19
N ARG A 343 -15.53 21.76 4.13
CA ARG A 343 -16.54 22.83 4.11
C ARG A 343 -17.70 22.54 5.05
N ASP A 344 -18.19 21.31 5.05
CA ASP A 344 -19.39 20.93 5.78
C ASP A 344 -19.14 20.69 7.28
N LEU A 345 -17.93 20.29 7.65
CA LEU A 345 -17.61 19.86 9.01
C LEU A 345 -16.52 20.72 9.68
N VAL A 346 -15.42 21.00 8.99
CA VAL A 346 -14.30 21.77 9.59
C VAL A 346 -14.66 23.25 9.68
N LEU A 347 -15.06 23.86 8.56
CA LEU A 347 -15.41 25.29 8.53
C LEU A 347 -16.68 25.63 9.33
N THR A 348 -17.51 24.62 9.64
CA THR A 348 -18.71 24.78 10.49
C THR A 348 -18.45 24.44 11.95
N GLY A 349 -17.21 24.12 12.33
CA GLY A 349 -16.80 23.82 13.71
C GLY A 349 -17.37 22.49 14.24
N LYS A 350 -17.70 21.54 13.38
CA LYS A 350 -18.11 20.18 13.76
C LYS A 350 -16.95 19.22 13.90
N ALA A 351 -15.87 19.47 13.14
CA ALA A 351 -14.64 18.67 13.19
C ALA A 351 -13.40 19.57 13.19
N LEU A 352 -12.31 19.08 13.79
CA LEU A 352 -10.97 19.65 13.63
C LEU A 352 -10.29 19.15 12.36
N TYR A 353 -10.58 17.91 11.99
CA TYR A 353 -9.97 17.22 10.86
C TYR A 353 -10.94 16.25 10.24
N VAL A 354 -10.89 16.16 8.93
CA VAL A 354 -11.57 15.15 8.11
C VAL A 354 -10.66 14.75 6.95
N ASP A 355 -10.79 13.49 6.55
CA ASP A 355 -10.08 12.94 5.42
C ASP A 355 -10.94 11.88 4.73
N ALA A 356 -10.67 11.65 3.44
CA ALA A 356 -11.20 10.53 2.69
C ALA A 356 -10.10 9.99 1.77
N ALA A 357 -9.94 8.67 1.75
CA ALA A 357 -8.88 8.01 1.02
C ALA A 357 -9.38 6.77 0.28
N TYR A 358 -8.82 6.53 -0.89
CA TYR A 358 -8.97 5.31 -1.67
C TYR A 358 -7.63 4.97 -2.30
N ASP A 359 -7.12 3.80 -1.99
CA ASP A 359 -5.97 3.21 -2.68
C ASP A 359 -6.43 1.97 -3.45
N GLY A 360 -6.57 2.11 -4.75
CA GLY A 360 -6.96 1.02 -5.63
C GLY A 360 -5.80 0.15 -6.10
N LEU A 361 -4.56 0.46 -5.74
CA LEU A 361 -3.37 -0.28 -6.16
C LEU A 361 -3.18 -1.55 -5.31
N SER A 362 -4.10 -2.47 -5.44
CA SER A 362 -4.15 -3.78 -4.77
C SER A 362 -4.59 -4.87 -5.75
N VAL A 363 -4.31 -6.13 -5.40
CA VAL A 363 -4.68 -7.31 -6.21
C VAL A 363 -6.14 -7.69 -6.00
N ASP A 364 -6.66 -7.46 -4.80
CA ASP A 364 -8.01 -7.84 -4.38
C ASP A 364 -8.77 -6.60 -3.88
N PRO A 365 -10.11 -6.68 -3.72
CA PRO A 365 -10.92 -5.56 -3.24
C PRO A 365 -10.35 -4.87 -2.01
N THR A 366 -10.27 -3.55 -2.10
CA THR A 366 -9.69 -2.66 -1.10
C THR A 366 -10.78 -1.90 -0.33
N VAL A 367 -10.40 -0.82 0.35
CA VAL A 367 -11.33 -0.01 1.13
C VAL A 367 -11.37 1.44 0.64
N PHE A 368 -12.58 2.03 0.68
CA PHE A 368 -12.78 3.47 0.72
C PHE A 368 -12.91 3.87 2.19
N ALA A 369 -11.95 4.65 2.69
CA ALA A 369 -11.87 5.01 4.11
C ALA A 369 -12.09 6.50 4.32
N MET A 370 -12.66 6.85 5.46
CA MET A 370 -12.82 8.23 5.93
C MET A 370 -12.38 8.32 7.39
N SER A 371 -11.76 9.43 7.74
CA SER A 371 -11.38 9.75 9.11
C SER A 371 -11.99 11.07 9.55
N LEU A 372 -12.35 11.17 10.83
CA LEU A 372 -12.91 12.38 11.42
C LEU A 372 -12.40 12.54 12.86
N MET A 373 -11.96 13.76 13.18
CA MET A 373 -11.67 14.18 14.56
C MET A 373 -12.66 15.27 14.95
N PRO A 374 -13.52 15.06 15.95
CA PRO A 374 -14.47 16.09 16.41
C PRO A 374 -13.80 17.37 16.86
N ALA A 375 -14.48 18.51 16.67
CA ALA A 375 -14.04 19.77 17.23
C ALA A 375 -14.23 19.79 18.77
N PRO A 376 -13.46 20.62 19.53
CA PRO A 376 -13.66 20.77 20.96
C PRO A 376 -15.10 21.11 21.31
N GLY A 377 -15.67 20.35 22.23
CA GLY A 377 -17.08 20.52 22.66
C GLY A 377 -18.11 19.80 21.78
N VAL A 378 -17.71 19.20 20.67
CA VAL A 378 -18.59 18.35 19.85
C VAL A 378 -18.42 16.90 20.29
N SER A 379 -19.52 16.26 20.67
CA SER A 379 -19.49 14.86 21.07
C SER A 379 -19.30 13.91 19.88
N PRO A 380 -18.75 12.70 20.08
CA PRO A 380 -18.63 11.70 19.03
C PRO A 380 -19.94 11.41 18.29
N PRO A 381 -21.11 11.22 18.94
CA PRO A 381 -22.38 11.05 18.24
C PRO A 381 -22.80 12.24 17.38
N GLU A 382 -22.57 13.48 17.86
CA GLU A 382 -22.87 14.68 17.07
C GLU A 382 -21.98 14.82 15.84
N ALA A 383 -20.70 14.53 15.97
CA ALA A 383 -19.75 14.55 14.86
C ALA A 383 -20.09 13.47 13.82
N GLU A 384 -20.44 12.27 14.27
CA GLU A 384 -20.86 11.18 13.40
C GLU A 384 -22.16 11.52 12.65
N ALA A 385 -23.16 12.06 13.35
CA ALA A 385 -24.41 12.50 12.73
C ALA A 385 -24.19 13.63 11.70
N ALA A 386 -23.26 14.54 11.97
CA ALA A 386 -22.89 15.59 11.01
C ALA A 386 -22.22 15.01 9.76
N LEU A 387 -21.35 14.02 9.90
CA LEU A 387 -20.75 13.30 8.78
C LEU A 387 -21.83 12.57 7.96
N GLU A 388 -22.72 11.81 8.61
CA GLU A 388 -23.82 11.12 7.94
C GLU A 388 -24.67 12.08 7.10
N ALA A 389 -25.02 13.23 7.68
CA ALA A 389 -25.81 14.25 6.98
C ALA A 389 -25.04 14.84 5.77
N ALA A 390 -23.72 15.02 5.88
CA ALA A 390 -22.90 15.51 4.78
C ALA A 390 -22.79 14.46 3.65
N LEU A 391 -22.58 13.20 3.99
CA LEU A 391 -22.50 12.09 3.03
C LEU A 391 -23.85 11.86 2.32
N ALA A 392 -24.96 11.88 3.07
CA ALA A 392 -26.30 11.74 2.50
C ALA A 392 -26.61 12.85 1.50
N ARG A 393 -26.30 14.11 1.85
CA ARG A 393 -26.44 15.24 0.91
C ARG A 393 -25.59 15.06 -0.35
N PHE A 394 -24.34 14.61 -0.21
CA PHE A 394 -23.47 14.38 -1.37
C PHE A 394 -24.02 13.27 -2.28
N VAL A 395 -24.51 12.18 -1.71
CA VAL A 395 -25.11 11.07 -2.49
C VAL A 395 -26.38 11.53 -3.22
N GLU A 396 -27.23 12.36 -2.58
CA GLU A 396 -28.46 12.88 -3.15
C GLU A 396 -28.20 13.92 -4.23
N GLN A 397 -27.39 14.94 -3.95
CA GLN A 397 -27.17 16.08 -4.84
C GLN A 397 -26.12 15.77 -5.91
N GLY A 398 -25.18 14.88 -5.61
CA GLY A 398 -24.01 14.58 -6.45
C GLY A 398 -22.91 15.63 -6.34
N PRO A 399 -21.81 15.44 -7.10
CA PRO A 399 -20.69 16.36 -7.10
C PRO A 399 -21.02 17.68 -7.79
N ASP A 400 -20.49 18.78 -7.28
CA ASP A 400 -20.44 20.06 -7.99
C ASP A 400 -19.51 19.95 -9.23
N PRO A 401 -20.01 20.20 -10.45
CA PRO A 401 -19.19 20.09 -11.66
C PRO A 401 -17.96 21.01 -11.64
N ALA A 402 -18.07 22.21 -11.08
CA ALA A 402 -16.93 23.12 -10.98
C ALA A 402 -15.88 22.62 -10.00
N GLN A 403 -16.27 21.98 -8.90
CA GLN A 403 -15.34 21.32 -7.97
C GLN A 403 -14.66 20.12 -8.64
N LEU A 404 -15.41 19.30 -9.37
CA LEU A 404 -14.86 18.17 -10.12
C LEU A 404 -13.73 18.61 -11.06
N GLU A 405 -13.94 19.66 -11.85
CA GLU A 405 -12.91 20.18 -12.78
C GLU A 405 -11.69 20.76 -12.05
N ARG A 406 -11.88 21.38 -10.88
CA ARG A 406 -10.75 21.82 -10.04
C ARG A 406 -9.93 20.63 -9.53
N VAL A 407 -10.59 19.60 -9.01
CA VAL A 407 -9.92 18.38 -8.52
C VAL A 407 -9.16 17.68 -9.65
N LYS A 408 -9.76 17.51 -10.82
CA LYS A 408 -9.07 16.95 -12.01
C LYS A 408 -7.84 17.77 -12.40
N THR A 409 -7.92 19.08 -12.30
CA THR A 409 -6.77 19.98 -12.57
C THR A 409 -5.66 19.78 -11.53
N GLN A 410 -6.00 19.65 -10.25
CA GLN A 410 -5.03 19.39 -9.17
C GLN A 410 -4.36 18.03 -9.33
N ILE A 411 -5.12 16.98 -9.62
CA ILE A 411 -4.59 15.63 -9.88
C ILE A 411 -3.61 15.67 -11.07
N ARG A 412 -4.00 16.36 -12.15
CA ARG A 412 -3.13 16.52 -13.34
C ARG A 412 -1.83 17.24 -13.01
N ALA A 413 -1.89 18.35 -12.26
CA ALA A 413 -0.71 19.09 -11.83
C ALA A 413 0.23 18.22 -10.97
N ALA A 414 -0.32 17.53 -9.96
CA ALA A 414 0.46 16.63 -9.10
C ALA A 414 1.18 15.53 -9.91
N ARG A 415 0.51 14.98 -10.94
CA ARG A 415 1.10 13.97 -11.83
C ARG A 415 2.22 14.51 -12.71
N ILE A 416 2.12 15.76 -13.18
CA ILE A 416 3.21 16.40 -13.93
C ILE A 416 4.46 16.50 -13.06
N TYR A 417 4.32 16.95 -11.82
CA TYR A 417 5.45 17.02 -10.87
C TYR A 417 6.01 15.63 -10.52
N ALA A 418 5.16 14.61 -10.37
CA ALA A 418 5.61 13.24 -10.07
C ALA A 418 6.50 12.66 -11.21
N ARG A 419 6.28 13.06 -12.47
CA ARG A 419 7.12 12.64 -13.61
C ARG A 419 8.56 13.11 -13.53
N ASP A 420 8.87 14.14 -12.74
CA ASP A 420 10.23 14.62 -12.57
C ASP A 420 11.12 13.72 -11.71
N SER A 421 10.53 12.80 -10.96
CA SER A 421 11.25 11.85 -10.12
C SER A 421 11.44 10.50 -10.84
N ALA A 422 12.69 10.15 -11.17
CA ALA A 422 13.02 8.82 -11.69
C ALA A 422 12.61 7.71 -10.71
N HIS A 423 12.82 7.95 -9.40
CA HIS A 423 12.37 7.03 -8.34
C HIS A 423 10.84 6.88 -8.31
N GLY A 424 10.10 7.98 -8.36
CA GLY A 424 8.63 7.95 -8.38
C GLY A 424 8.08 7.20 -9.59
N ARG A 425 8.65 7.43 -10.79
CA ARG A 425 8.28 6.69 -12.00
C ARG A 425 8.58 5.20 -11.87
N ALA A 426 9.77 4.83 -11.35
CA ALA A 426 10.12 3.44 -11.11
C ALA A 426 9.16 2.77 -10.12
N TYR A 427 8.75 3.49 -9.09
CA TYR A 427 7.76 3.04 -8.11
C TYR A 427 6.39 2.80 -8.76
N ASP A 428 5.85 3.76 -9.53
CA ASP A 428 4.55 3.65 -10.18
C ASP A 428 4.45 2.41 -11.10
N TYR A 429 5.47 2.17 -11.93
CA TYR A 429 5.51 0.99 -12.80
C TYR A 429 5.72 -0.30 -12.02
N GLY A 430 6.64 -0.31 -11.06
CA GLY A 430 6.90 -1.49 -10.25
C GLY A 430 5.71 -1.94 -9.45
N GLN A 431 5.01 -1.01 -8.79
CA GLN A 431 3.78 -1.27 -8.05
C GLN A 431 2.68 -1.77 -8.99
N GLY A 432 2.41 -1.04 -10.08
CA GLY A 432 1.36 -1.40 -11.03
C GLY A 432 1.54 -2.80 -11.61
N LEU A 433 2.75 -3.11 -12.10
CA LEU A 433 3.05 -4.42 -12.67
C LEU A 433 3.03 -5.54 -11.62
N SER A 434 3.37 -5.23 -10.37
CA SER A 434 3.35 -6.23 -9.29
C SER A 434 1.95 -6.67 -8.90
N ILE A 435 0.95 -5.81 -9.09
CA ILE A 435 -0.46 -6.13 -8.84
C ILE A 435 -1.21 -6.62 -10.08
N GLY A 436 -0.54 -6.71 -11.25
CA GLY A 436 -1.11 -7.27 -12.47
C GLY A 436 -1.57 -6.26 -13.51
N LEU A 437 -1.35 -4.94 -13.30
CA LEU A 437 -1.57 -3.92 -14.33
C LEU A 437 -0.53 -4.06 -15.44
N GLY A 438 -0.90 -3.66 -16.65
CA GLY A 438 0.03 -3.53 -17.78
C GLY A 438 0.70 -2.15 -17.85
N ILE A 439 1.72 -2.03 -18.72
CA ILE A 439 2.39 -0.75 -18.99
C ILE A 439 1.39 0.34 -19.42
N ALA A 440 0.47 -0.01 -20.31
CA ALA A 440 -0.57 0.91 -20.78
C ALA A 440 -1.47 1.36 -19.61
N ASP A 441 -1.91 0.43 -18.75
CA ASP A 441 -2.75 0.76 -17.60
C ASP A 441 -2.08 1.81 -16.69
N VAL A 442 -0.78 1.67 -16.44
CA VAL A 442 -0.01 2.62 -15.61
C VAL A 442 0.15 3.96 -16.34
N ASN A 443 0.50 3.91 -17.62
CA ASN A 443 0.75 5.12 -18.43
C ASN A 443 -0.52 5.97 -18.61
N ASP A 444 -1.64 5.34 -18.93
CA ASP A 444 -2.89 6.02 -19.34
C ASP A 444 -3.72 6.49 -18.12
N TRP A 445 -3.32 6.12 -16.91
CA TRP A 445 -4.03 6.48 -15.69
C TRP A 445 -4.34 7.98 -15.53
N PRO A 446 -3.42 8.93 -15.83
CA PRO A 446 -3.73 10.35 -15.77
C PRO A 446 -4.87 10.77 -16.70
N ASP A 447 -4.95 10.17 -17.88
CA ASP A 447 -5.98 10.46 -18.88
C ASP A 447 -7.33 9.85 -18.46
N ILE A 448 -7.32 8.63 -17.90
CA ILE A 448 -8.50 7.99 -17.33
C ILE A 448 -9.06 8.84 -16.17
N LEU A 449 -8.23 9.34 -15.25
CA LEU A 449 -8.63 10.26 -14.18
C LEU A 449 -9.23 11.57 -14.74
N SER A 450 -8.65 12.09 -15.80
CA SER A 450 -9.12 13.32 -16.45
C SER A 450 -10.46 13.13 -17.16
N ALA A 451 -10.77 11.92 -17.60
CA ALA A 451 -12.03 11.57 -18.27
C ALA A 451 -13.21 11.31 -17.32
N VAL A 452 -12.98 11.23 -16.00
CA VAL A 452 -14.04 10.99 -15.01
C VAL A 452 -15.15 12.03 -15.11
N THR A 453 -16.39 11.57 -15.17
CA THR A 453 -17.60 12.41 -15.29
C THR A 453 -18.34 12.59 -13.96
N VAL A 454 -19.30 13.49 -13.91
CA VAL A 454 -20.23 13.65 -12.77
C VAL A 454 -20.97 12.35 -12.46
N GLU A 455 -21.37 11.63 -13.50
CA GLU A 455 -22.09 10.35 -13.39
C GLU A 455 -21.20 9.26 -12.80
N ASP A 456 -19.92 9.24 -13.14
CA ASP A 456 -18.95 8.29 -12.58
C ASP A 456 -18.77 8.54 -11.08
N VAL A 457 -18.58 9.80 -10.68
CA VAL A 457 -18.46 10.17 -9.26
C VAL A 457 -19.75 9.86 -8.48
N ARG A 458 -20.93 10.07 -9.08
CA ARG A 458 -22.20 9.66 -8.48
C ARG A 458 -22.31 8.15 -8.28
N ALA A 459 -21.88 7.37 -9.26
CA ALA A 459 -21.84 5.91 -9.16
C ALA A 459 -20.87 5.46 -8.05
N ALA A 460 -19.67 6.04 -8.00
CA ALA A 460 -18.67 5.78 -6.96
C ALA A 460 -19.19 6.16 -5.57
N ALA A 461 -19.88 7.29 -5.43
CA ALA A 461 -20.49 7.72 -4.17
C ALA A 461 -21.56 6.73 -3.67
N ARG A 462 -22.43 6.23 -4.56
CA ARG A 462 -23.39 5.18 -4.19
C ARG A 462 -22.68 3.90 -3.76
N LEU A 463 -21.64 3.50 -4.46
CA LEU A 463 -20.86 2.29 -4.15
C LEU A 463 -20.17 2.37 -2.79
N ALA A 464 -19.51 3.49 -2.49
CA ALA A 464 -18.66 3.64 -1.30
C ALA A 464 -19.44 4.17 -0.08
N LEU A 465 -20.34 5.15 -0.27
CA LEU A 465 -20.96 5.90 0.82
C LEU A 465 -22.36 5.40 1.17
N ALA A 466 -23.14 4.91 0.20
CA ALA A 466 -24.46 4.35 0.45
C ALA A 466 -24.45 2.86 0.78
N ASN A 467 -23.28 2.24 0.85
CA ASN A 467 -23.13 0.85 1.24
C ASN A 467 -23.43 0.68 2.74
N PRO A 468 -24.47 -0.08 3.13
CA PRO A 468 -24.78 -0.29 4.54
C PRO A 468 -23.73 -1.13 5.27
N ALA A 469 -22.92 -1.89 4.55
CA ALA A 469 -21.91 -2.82 5.09
C ALA A 469 -20.55 -2.13 5.33
N HIS A 470 -20.54 -1.01 6.04
CA HIS A 470 -19.30 -0.33 6.45
C HIS A 470 -18.89 -0.74 7.87
N VAL A 471 -17.61 -0.54 8.18
CA VAL A 471 -17.06 -0.63 9.54
C VAL A 471 -16.81 0.78 10.06
N THR A 472 -17.43 1.13 11.19
CA THR A 472 -17.15 2.37 11.92
C THR A 472 -16.37 2.05 13.20
N GLY A 473 -15.23 2.68 13.37
CA GLY A 473 -14.37 2.54 14.54
C GLY A 473 -14.22 3.88 15.27
N TRP A 474 -14.34 3.86 16.59
CA TRP A 474 -14.05 5.00 17.45
C TRP A 474 -12.91 4.67 18.42
N LEU A 475 -11.84 5.47 18.36
CA LEU A 475 -10.80 5.49 19.38
C LEU A 475 -11.05 6.69 20.28
N LEU A 476 -11.26 6.44 21.57
CA LEU A 476 -11.77 7.40 22.53
C LEU A 476 -10.78 7.64 23.68
N PRO A 477 -10.67 8.88 24.22
CA PRO A 477 -9.93 9.14 25.44
C PRO A 477 -10.63 8.56 26.67
N GLN A 478 -9.88 8.28 27.73
CA GLN A 478 -10.46 7.86 29.02
C GLN A 478 -11.25 9.01 29.66
N GLY A 479 -12.49 8.72 30.04
CA GLY A 479 -13.40 9.71 30.65
C GLY A 479 -14.39 10.37 29.71
N GLY A 480 -14.51 9.91 28.45
CA GLY A 480 -15.37 10.52 27.43
C GLY A 480 -14.78 11.81 26.86
N ALA A 481 -15.44 12.38 25.86
CA ALA A 481 -15.03 13.64 25.24
C ALA A 481 -15.24 14.83 26.19
N GLN A 482 -14.46 14.93 27.24
CA GLN A 482 -14.34 16.16 28.01
C GLN A 482 -13.26 17.00 27.38
N ALA A 483 -13.63 18.11 26.76
CA ALA A 483 -12.73 19.05 26.12
C ALA A 483 -11.64 19.48 27.12
N ALA A 484 -10.39 19.07 26.90
CA ALA A 484 -9.27 19.78 27.49
C ALA A 484 -9.31 21.23 26.97
N PRO A 485 -9.08 22.25 27.82
CA PRO A 485 -9.03 23.64 27.37
C PRO A 485 -7.95 23.74 26.29
N ALA A 486 -8.33 24.24 25.13
CA ALA A 486 -7.43 24.40 23.98
C ALA A 486 -6.24 25.28 24.38
N SER A 487 -5.06 24.71 24.44
CA SER A 487 -3.85 25.51 24.27
C SER A 487 -3.85 26.06 22.84
N PRO A 488 -3.63 27.35 22.65
CA PRO A 488 -3.63 27.93 21.32
C PRO A 488 -2.60 27.20 20.44
N PRO A 489 -2.93 26.92 19.17
CA PRO A 489 -2.02 26.26 18.26
C PRO A 489 -0.75 27.11 18.14
N ALA A 490 0.41 26.48 18.33
CA ALA A 490 1.68 27.11 18.00
C ALA A 490 1.62 27.52 16.51
N ALA A 491 1.93 28.79 16.24
CA ALA A 491 1.97 29.31 14.89
C ALA A 491 2.85 28.40 14.00
N PRO A 492 2.43 28.13 12.77
CA PRO A 492 3.24 27.35 11.86
C PRO A 492 4.61 28.01 11.68
N PRO A 493 5.70 27.26 11.66
CA PRO A 493 7.00 27.83 11.35
C PRO A 493 6.94 28.43 9.93
N ALA A 494 7.39 29.69 9.82
CA ALA A 494 7.53 30.38 8.55
C ALA A 494 8.33 29.49 7.59
N ALA A 495 7.89 29.41 6.34
CA ALA A 495 8.57 28.70 5.28
C ALA A 495 10.04 29.11 5.24
N ALA A 496 10.93 28.17 5.52
CA ALA A 496 12.36 28.39 5.41
C ALA A 496 12.69 28.48 3.90
N ASP A 497 13.14 29.65 3.55
CA ASP A 497 13.68 29.99 2.23
C ASP A 497 14.83 29.02 1.89
N ALA A 498 14.67 28.32 0.78
CA ALA A 498 15.65 27.36 0.28
C ALA A 498 16.75 28.07 -0.51
N THR A 499 17.57 28.85 0.21
CA THR A 499 18.84 29.36 -0.34
C THR A 499 19.86 29.45 0.81
N GLN A 500 20.62 28.38 0.99
CA GLN A 500 22.02 28.51 1.41
C GLN A 500 22.81 27.25 1.03
N THR A 501 23.59 27.45 0.02
CA THR A 501 24.74 26.68 -0.40
C THR A 501 25.88 26.80 0.62
N GLY A 502 26.58 25.70 0.86
CA GLY A 502 28.03 25.72 1.05
C GLY A 502 28.52 25.73 2.49
N GLY A 503 29.47 24.87 2.72
CA GLY A 503 30.44 24.97 3.81
C GLY A 503 30.84 23.65 4.43
N ILE A 504 31.91 23.14 3.91
CA ILE A 504 32.86 22.15 4.39
C ILE A 504 33.20 22.40 5.88
N GLU A 505 33.05 21.39 6.75
CA GLU A 505 34.14 20.82 7.57
C GLU A 505 33.68 19.50 8.19
#